data_49a53665d7e4a996f0f4620cddc1327f
#
_entry.id   49a53665d7e4a996f0f4620cddc1327f
#
_cell.length_a   1.000
_cell.length_b   1.000
_cell.length_c   1.000
_cell.angle_alpha   90.00
_cell.angle_beta   90.00
_cell.angle_gamma   90.00
#
_symmetry.space_group_name_H-M   'P 1'
#
loop_
_entity.id
_entity.type
_entity.pdbx_description
1 polymer ?
#
loop_
_entity_poly.entity_id
_entity_poly.type
_entity_poly.pdbx_seq_one_letter_code
_entity_poly.pdbx_strand_id
1 'polypeptide(L)'
;MRHIERLPVPAVLKEKQAEWQEKYDAKLAADPHVRPDSNKYAHKEIKDTLYAMSYGKCFYCETKLSGGNKEVDHFVEVAIDHSKAYDWENLYLACSNCNELV
;
A
#
# COMPACT_ATOMS: atom_id res chain seq x y z
N MET A 1 12.07 -5.36 12.04
CA MET A 1 10.67 -4.96 11.88
C MET A 1 9.96 -5.02 13.21
N ARG A 2 9.30 -3.95 13.58
CA ARG A 2 8.53 -3.96 14.82
C ARG A 2 7.11 -4.48 14.56
N HIS A 3 6.47 -4.94 15.62
CA HIS A 3 5.08 -5.32 15.58
C HIS A 3 4.20 -4.07 15.41
N ILE A 4 3.26 -4.12 14.47
CA ILE A 4 2.29 -3.06 14.25
C ILE A 4 0.88 -3.65 14.37
N GLU A 5 0.09 -3.08 15.27
CA GLU A 5 -1.30 -3.44 15.39
C GLU A 5 -2.10 -2.80 14.27
N ARG A 6 -2.83 -3.61 13.51
CA ARG A 6 -3.60 -3.12 12.38
C ARG A 6 -4.84 -2.36 12.83
N LEU A 7 -5.04 -1.17 12.26
CA LEU A 7 -6.29 -0.44 12.40
C LEU A 7 -7.33 -1.01 11.43
N PRO A 8 -8.62 -0.70 11.64
CA PRO A 8 -9.65 -1.13 10.68
C PRO A 8 -9.37 -0.62 9.28
N VAL A 9 -9.78 -1.40 8.27
CA VAL A 9 -9.60 -1.03 6.88
C VAL A 9 -10.28 0.32 6.60
N PRO A 10 -9.60 1.25 5.87
CA PRO A 10 -10.21 2.53 5.51
C PRO A 10 -11.48 2.35 4.68
N ALA A 11 -12.44 3.25 4.86
CA ALA A 11 -13.73 3.16 4.18
C ALA A 11 -13.58 3.13 2.65
N VAL A 12 -12.67 3.94 2.09
CA VAL A 12 -12.45 3.98 0.64
C VAL A 12 -11.99 2.62 0.12
N LEU A 13 -11.11 1.94 0.84
CA LEU A 13 -10.61 0.63 0.44
C LEU A 13 -11.69 -0.43 0.60
N LYS A 14 -12.42 -0.38 1.70
CA LYS A 14 -13.52 -1.30 1.96
C LYS A 14 -14.58 -1.24 0.86
N GLU A 15 -14.89 -0.03 0.38
CA GLU A 15 -15.89 0.17 -0.67
C GLU A 15 -15.37 -0.19 -2.06
N LYS A 16 -14.12 0.12 -2.34
CA LYS A 16 -13.56 0.07 -3.70
C LYS A 16 -12.63 -1.10 -3.98
N GLN A 17 -12.22 -1.83 -2.95
CA GLN A 17 -11.22 -2.89 -3.12
C GLN A 17 -11.58 -3.89 -4.22
N ALA A 18 -12.79 -4.42 -4.19
CA ALA A 18 -13.23 -5.41 -5.18
C ALA A 18 -13.25 -4.84 -6.60
N GLU A 19 -13.78 -3.61 -6.74
CA GLU A 19 -13.82 -2.91 -8.02
C GLU A 19 -12.42 -2.64 -8.57
N TRP A 20 -11.53 -2.13 -7.73
CA TRP A 20 -10.17 -1.81 -8.12
C TRP A 20 -9.38 -3.06 -8.52
N GLN A 21 -9.55 -4.15 -7.75
CA GLN A 21 -8.89 -5.41 -8.06
C GLN A 21 -9.41 -5.99 -9.38
N GLU A 22 -10.71 -5.93 -9.61
CA GLU A 22 -11.32 -6.40 -10.86
C GLU A 22 -10.78 -5.63 -12.06
N LYS A 23 -10.69 -4.29 -11.96
CA LYS A 23 -10.13 -3.46 -13.03
C LYS A 23 -8.65 -3.76 -13.27
N TYR A 24 -7.90 -4.00 -12.21
CA TYR A 24 -6.50 -4.38 -12.32
C TYR A 24 -6.35 -5.75 -13.01
N ASP A 25 -7.16 -6.72 -12.61
CA ASP A 25 -7.15 -8.05 -13.23
C ASP A 25 -7.45 -7.98 -14.73
N ALA A 26 -8.37 -7.11 -15.13
CA ALA A 26 -8.69 -6.90 -16.55
C ALA A 26 -7.48 -6.33 -17.32
N LYS A 27 -6.75 -5.40 -16.70
CA LYS A 27 -5.52 -4.85 -17.30
C LYS A 27 -4.42 -5.89 -17.39
N LEU A 28 -4.32 -6.78 -16.41
CA LEU A 28 -3.34 -7.87 -16.40
C LEU A 28 -3.58 -8.86 -17.54
N ALA A 29 -4.83 -9.07 -17.92
CA ALA A 29 -5.16 -9.93 -19.05
C ALA A 29 -4.60 -9.39 -20.37
N ALA A 30 -4.51 -8.05 -20.49
CA ALA A 30 -3.95 -7.40 -21.67
C ALA A 30 -2.44 -7.19 -21.57
N ASP A 31 -1.92 -6.96 -20.35
CA ASP A 31 -0.50 -6.71 -20.10
C ASP A 31 -0.10 -7.31 -18.75
N PRO A 32 0.57 -8.47 -18.73
CA PRO A 32 0.94 -9.14 -17.47
C PRO A 32 1.96 -8.37 -16.64
N HIS A 33 2.57 -7.32 -17.18
CA HIS A 33 3.54 -6.48 -16.47
C HIS A 33 2.96 -5.15 -16.00
N VAL A 34 1.65 -4.92 -16.16
CA VAL A 34 1.03 -3.67 -15.73
C VAL A 34 1.11 -3.53 -14.22
N ARG A 35 1.39 -2.30 -13.76
CA ARG A 35 1.43 -2.00 -12.32
C ARG A 35 0.06 -1.52 -11.85
N PRO A 36 -0.30 -1.78 -10.58
CA PRO A 36 -1.54 -1.23 -10.03
C PRO A 36 -1.45 0.29 -9.97
N ASP A 37 -2.60 0.96 -10.06
CA ASP A 37 -2.69 2.41 -10.05
C ASP A 37 -2.35 2.96 -8.67
N SER A 38 -1.26 3.73 -8.58
CA SER A 38 -0.82 4.31 -7.30
C SER A 38 -1.81 5.32 -6.72
N ASN A 39 -2.62 5.96 -7.56
CA ASN A 39 -3.66 6.87 -7.08
C ASN A 39 -4.73 6.14 -6.28
N LYS A 40 -4.86 4.83 -6.47
CA LYS A 40 -5.82 3.99 -5.75
C LYS A 40 -5.24 3.45 -4.45
N TYR A 41 -4.15 2.67 -4.50
CA TYR A 41 -3.60 2.10 -3.26
C TYR A 41 -2.91 3.15 -2.38
N ALA A 42 -2.44 4.24 -2.96
CA ALA A 42 -1.84 5.36 -2.22
C ALA A 42 -2.83 6.51 -2.02
N HIS A 43 -4.12 6.23 -2.02
CA HIS A 43 -5.16 7.21 -1.73
C HIS A 43 -4.91 7.87 -0.38
N LYS A 44 -5.23 9.17 -0.27
CA LYS A 44 -4.97 9.95 0.95
C LYS A 44 -5.52 9.28 2.21
N GLU A 45 -6.73 8.75 2.16
CA GLU A 45 -7.35 8.09 3.32
C GLU A 45 -6.55 6.85 3.73
N ILE A 46 -6.03 6.09 2.77
CA ILE A 46 -5.20 4.91 3.03
C ILE A 46 -3.88 5.34 3.66
N LYS A 47 -3.23 6.36 3.10
CA LYS A 47 -1.99 6.91 3.66
C LYS A 47 -2.17 7.42 5.09
N ASP A 48 -3.24 8.17 5.33
CA ASP A 48 -3.52 8.74 6.66
C ASP A 48 -3.74 7.63 7.69
N THR A 49 -4.45 6.58 7.34
CA THR A 49 -4.68 5.45 8.22
C THR A 49 -3.38 4.69 8.50
N LEU A 50 -2.57 4.46 7.48
CA LEU A 50 -1.27 3.82 7.64
C LEU A 50 -0.32 4.67 8.49
N TYR A 51 -0.36 5.99 8.32
CA TYR A 51 0.44 6.92 9.12
C TYR A 51 0.09 6.82 10.60
N ALA A 52 -1.20 6.83 10.92
CA ALA A 52 -1.66 6.66 12.30
C ALA A 52 -1.26 5.29 12.86
N MET A 53 -1.40 4.24 12.05
CA MET A 53 -1.08 2.87 12.43
C MET A 53 0.41 2.69 12.78
N SER A 54 1.29 3.38 12.07
CA SER A 54 2.75 3.27 12.26
C SER A 54 3.32 4.37 13.17
N TYR A 55 2.47 5.16 13.80
CA TYR A 55 2.89 6.30 14.65
C TYR A 55 3.75 7.31 13.89
N GLY A 56 3.46 7.52 12.62
CA GLY A 56 4.18 8.47 11.78
C GLY A 56 5.58 8.03 11.38
N LYS A 57 5.90 6.74 11.49
CA LYS A 57 7.23 6.22 11.21
C LYS A 57 7.21 5.20 10.07
N CYS A 58 8.35 5.09 9.38
CA CYS A 58 8.54 4.05 8.38
C CYS A 58 8.43 2.67 9.04
N PHE A 59 7.67 1.77 8.41
CA PHE A 59 7.49 0.40 8.92
C PHE A 59 8.81 -0.36 9.02
N TYR A 60 9.74 -0.11 8.08
CA TYR A 60 10.99 -0.88 8.01
C TYR A 60 12.11 -0.30 8.86
N CYS A 61 12.43 0.98 8.73
CA CYS A 61 13.57 1.59 9.41
C CYS A 61 13.20 2.47 10.60
N GLU A 62 11.92 2.66 10.87
CA GLU A 62 11.36 3.45 11.95
C GLU A 62 11.74 4.95 11.90
N THR A 63 12.26 5.43 10.78
CA THR A 63 12.52 6.85 10.57
C THR A 63 11.20 7.62 10.58
N LYS A 64 11.18 8.75 11.26
CA LYS A 64 10.00 9.61 11.27
C LYS A 64 9.70 10.13 9.86
N LEU A 65 8.47 9.94 9.41
CA LEU A 65 8.04 10.35 8.08
C LEU A 65 7.51 11.78 8.10
N SER A 66 7.82 12.55 7.05
CA SER A 66 7.35 13.93 6.92
C SER A 66 7.30 14.34 5.47
N GLY A 67 6.36 15.23 5.14
CA GLY A 67 6.22 15.79 3.80
C GLY A 67 6.01 14.70 2.75
N GLY A 68 6.81 14.78 1.69
CA GLY A 68 6.73 13.85 0.56
C GLY A 68 7.42 12.51 0.77
N ASN A 69 7.96 12.26 1.96
CA ASN A 69 8.69 11.02 2.25
C ASN A 69 7.78 9.90 2.77
N LYS A 70 6.50 9.94 2.40
CA LYS A 70 5.51 8.93 2.81
C LYS A 70 5.05 8.17 1.58
N GLU A 71 5.39 6.89 1.50
CA GLU A 71 5.00 6.05 0.37
C GLU A 71 4.30 4.79 0.88
N VAL A 72 3.32 4.32 0.12
CA VAL A 72 2.64 3.06 0.42
C VAL A 72 3.41 1.93 -0.25
N ASP A 73 3.80 0.95 0.54
CA ASP A 73 4.55 -0.20 0.08
C ASP A 73 3.73 -1.48 0.17
N HIS A 74 3.93 -2.37 -0.79
CA HIS A 74 3.35 -3.71 -0.77
C HIS A 74 4.37 -4.67 -0.14
N PHE A 75 4.04 -5.23 1.01
CA PHE A 75 4.96 -6.15 1.70
C PHE A 75 5.31 -7.35 0.82
N VAL A 76 4.30 -7.98 0.24
CA VAL A 76 4.49 -8.96 -0.83
C VAL A 76 4.38 -8.22 -2.16
N GLU A 77 5.43 -8.32 -2.99
CA GLU A 77 5.42 -7.62 -4.27
C GLU A 77 4.24 -8.06 -5.14
N VAL A 78 3.60 -7.08 -5.77
CA VAL A 78 2.44 -7.33 -6.64
C VAL A 78 2.82 -8.22 -7.81
N ALA A 79 4.06 -8.15 -8.30
CA ALA A 79 4.55 -9.01 -9.37
C ALA A 79 4.58 -10.48 -8.96
N ILE A 80 4.71 -10.76 -7.65
CA ILE A 80 4.69 -12.13 -7.12
C ILE A 80 3.26 -12.61 -6.91
N ASP A 81 2.39 -11.73 -6.41
CA ASP A 81 0.99 -12.06 -6.14
C ASP A 81 0.10 -10.84 -6.44
N HIS A 82 -0.50 -10.84 -7.62
CA HIS A 82 -1.34 -9.73 -8.09
C HIS A 82 -2.59 -9.51 -7.21
N SER A 83 -3.06 -10.54 -6.52
CA SER A 83 -4.22 -10.42 -5.65
C SER A 83 -3.95 -9.56 -4.41
N LYS A 84 -2.68 -9.26 -4.14
CA LYS A 84 -2.24 -8.46 -3.01
C LYS A 84 -2.15 -6.95 -3.31
N ALA A 85 -2.51 -6.52 -4.52
CA ALA A 85 -2.38 -5.12 -4.94
C ALA A 85 -3.20 -4.17 -4.05
N TYR A 86 -4.39 -4.57 -3.64
CA TYR A 86 -5.30 -3.77 -2.81
C TYR A 86 -5.70 -4.47 -1.52
N ASP A 87 -4.88 -5.41 -1.07
CA ASP A 87 -5.09 -6.12 0.20
C ASP A 87 -4.60 -5.26 1.35
N TRP A 88 -5.50 -4.83 2.23
CA TRP A 88 -5.16 -3.98 3.38
C TRP A 88 -4.03 -4.57 4.21
N GLU A 89 -4.04 -5.88 4.42
CA GLU A 89 -3.03 -6.57 5.22
C GLU A 89 -1.63 -6.53 4.58
N ASN A 90 -1.55 -6.20 3.29
CA ASN A 90 -0.31 -6.13 2.54
C ASN A 90 0.22 -4.70 2.35
N LEU A 91 -0.47 -3.69 2.87
CA LEU A 91 -0.09 -2.30 2.71
C LEU A 91 0.58 -1.76 3.97
N TYR A 92 1.70 -1.10 3.79
CA TYR A 92 2.48 -0.46 4.86
C TYR A 92 2.96 0.90 4.41
N LEU A 93 3.26 1.78 5.37
CA LEU A 93 3.83 3.08 5.05
C LEU A 93 5.34 3.00 5.21
N ALA A 94 6.07 3.48 4.21
CA ALA A 94 7.52 3.43 4.17
C ALA A 94 8.10 4.78 3.75
N CYS A 95 9.36 5.03 4.11
CA CYS A 95 10.08 6.16 3.56
C CYS A 95 10.53 5.82 2.13
N SER A 96 10.79 6.86 1.33
CA SER A 96 11.21 6.68 -0.06
C SER A 96 12.43 5.77 -0.17
N ASN A 97 13.36 5.93 0.75
CA ASN A 97 14.62 5.17 0.73
C ASN A 97 14.37 3.67 0.89
N CYS A 98 13.54 3.27 1.86
CA CYS A 98 13.22 1.86 2.07
C CYS A 98 12.39 1.30 0.92
N ASN A 99 11.47 2.09 0.38
CA ASN A 99 10.62 1.65 -0.72
C ASN A 99 11.41 1.39 -1.99
N GLU A 100 12.50 2.13 -2.22
CA GLU A 100 13.37 1.92 -3.37
C GLU A 100 14.25 0.67 -3.23
N LEU A 101 14.51 0.23 -2.00
CA LEU A 101 15.39 -0.91 -1.74
C LEU A 101 14.70 -2.27 -1.79
N VAL A 102 13.38 -2.30 -1.83
CA VAL A 102 12.61 -3.56 -1.84
C VAL A 102 12.03 -3.89 -3.20
#